data_9b38d646bff64f2071c499be66342428
#
_entry.id   9b38d646bff64f2071c499be66342428
#
_cell.length_a   1.000
_cell.length_b   1.000
_cell.length_c   1.000
_cell.angle_alpha   90.00
_cell.angle_beta   90.00
_cell.angle_gamma   90.00
#
_symmetry.space_group_name_H-M   'P 1'
#
loop_
_entity.id
_entity.type
_entity.pdbx_description
1 polymer ?
#
loop_
_entity_poly.entity_id
_entity_poly.type
_entity_poly.pdbx_seq_one_letter_code
_entity_poly.pdbx_strand_id
1 'polypeptide(L)'
;MKRLSTTVITVCAGVLLIASAAHAQVTLNSVRVGAKDTVALAKFYQAAFGMQEVNRLDGQGGPEIFVNFGASVEAAKANKAEPIVIMHRDSDDLKDPIAHIIFNVKDMTATVAAIKAAGGSMAGEPRPFRNSGIVIGIAIDPAGNRLELIQRP
;
A
#
# COMPACT_ATOMS: atom_id res chain seq x y z
N MET A 1 68.85 -24.26 23.05
CA MET A 1 68.21 -23.11 22.40
C MET A 1 66.93 -23.57 21.72
N LYS A 2 65.74 -23.35 22.36
CA LYS A 2 64.40 -23.73 21.79
C LYS A 2 63.81 -22.50 21.15
N ARG A 3 63.50 -22.56 19.84
CA ARG A 3 62.81 -21.49 19.14
C ARG A 3 61.29 -21.66 19.34
N LEU A 4 60.66 -20.63 19.92
CA LEU A 4 59.20 -20.52 19.96
C LEU A 4 58.70 -20.00 18.60
N SER A 5 57.86 -20.78 17.95
CA SER A 5 57.10 -20.33 16.80
C SER A 5 55.81 -19.65 17.26
N THR A 6 55.68 -18.37 16.96
CA THR A 6 54.46 -17.59 17.21
C THR A 6 53.52 -17.76 16.04
N THR A 7 52.44 -18.49 16.24
CA THR A 7 51.33 -18.63 15.23
C THR A 7 50.43 -17.41 15.36
N VAL A 8 50.38 -16.57 14.33
CA VAL A 8 49.47 -15.46 14.23
C VAL A 8 48.16 -15.99 13.66
N ILE A 9 47.09 -15.99 14.48
CA ILE A 9 45.72 -16.33 14.05
C ILE A 9 45.09 -15.03 13.56
N THR A 10 44.92 -14.91 12.23
CA THR A 10 44.17 -13.82 11.63
C THR A 10 42.67 -14.16 11.72
N VAL A 11 41.96 -13.48 12.62
CA VAL A 11 40.53 -13.56 12.72
C VAL A 11 39.94 -12.66 11.65
N CYS A 12 39.45 -13.23 10.56
CA CYS A 12 38.62 -12.52 9.59
C CYS A 12 37.20 -12.30 10.20
N ALA A 13 36.96 -11.10 10.75
CA ALA A 13 35.65 -10.66 11.14
C ALA A 13 34.82 -10.40 9.87
N GLY A 14 34.00 -11.39 9.48
CA GLY A 14 32.99 -11.25 8.44
C GLY A 14 31.92 -10.29 8.90
N VAL A 15 31.84 -9.10 8.30
CA VAL A 15 30.73 -8.17 8.48
C VAL A 15 29.54 -8.75 7.75
N LEU A 16 28.63 -9.43 8.48
CA LEU A 16 27.28 -9.72 7.97
C LEU A 16 26.52 -8.37 7.90
N LEU A 17 26.44 -7.80 6.73
CA LEU A 17 25.49 -6.72 6.42
C LEU A 17 24.09 -7.33 6.43
N ILE A 18 23.39 -7.20 7.55
CA ILE A 18 21.97 -7.57 7.65
C ILE A 18 21.18 -6.54 6.87
N ALA A 19 20.74 -6.90 5.68
CA ALA A 19 19.79 -6.13 4.87
C ALA A 19 18.37 -6.22 5.47
N SER A 20 18.18 -5.67 6.70
CA SER A 20 16.90 -5.77 7.43
C SER A 20 16.03 -4.52 7.35
N ALA A 21 16.39 -3.51 6.56
CA ALA A 21 15.74 -2.19 6.67
C ALA A 21 14.61 -1.93 5.66
N ALA A 22 14.41 -2.77 4.64
CA ALA A 22 13.45 -2.46 3.59
C ALA A 22 11.98 -2.70 3.99
N HIS A 23 11.70 -3.67 4.85
CA HIS A 23 10.32 -4.04 5.20
C HIS A 23 9.60 -3.05 6.12
N ALA A 24 10.32 -2.26 6.94
CA ALA A 24 9.73 -1.26 7.84
C ALA A 24 9.28 0.03 7.14
N GLN A 25 9.50 0.16 5.82
CA GLN A 25 9.21 1.36 5.04
C GLN A 25 7.91 1.29 4.23
N VAL A 26 7.22 0.16 4.26
CA VAL A 26 5.96 -0.05 3.55
C VAL A 26 4.85 -0.34 4.56
N THR A 27 3.73 0.36 4.43
CA THR A 27 2.53 0.13 5.25
C THR A 27 1.31 0.01 4.34
N LEU A 28 0.29 -0.72 4.80
CA LEU A 28 -1.01 -0.69 4.14
C LEU A 28 -1.56 0.73 4.20
N ASN A 29 -2.14 1.21 3.11
CA ASN A 29 -2.81 2.51 3.07
C ASN A 29 -4.33 2.32 3.19
N SER A 30 -4.88 1.44 2.39
CA SER A 30 -6.31 1.17 2.33
C SER A 30 -6.58 -0.06 1.46
N VAL A 31 -7.81 -0.56 1.53
CA VAL A 31 -8.34 -1.56 0.60
C VAL A 31 -9.41 -0.88 -0.25
N ARG A 32 -9.35 -1.05 -1.58
CA ARG A 32 -10.37 -0.56 -2.49
C ARG A 32 -11.33 -1.66 -2.88
N VAL A 33 -12.63 -1.35 -2.79
CA VAL A 33 -13.72 -2.18 -3.29
C VAL A 33 -14.49 -1.42 -4.36
N GLY A 34 -14.92 -2.13 -5.40
CA GLY A 34 -15.66 -1.52 -6.50
C GLY A 34 -17.17 -1.68 -6.31
N ALA A 35 -17.95 -0.66 -6.73
CA ALA A 35 -19.39 -0.74 -6.85
C ALA A 35 -19.89 0.13 -8.01
N LYS A 36 -20.98 -0.28 -8.67
CA LYS A 36 -21.66 0.56 -9.66
C LYS A 36 -22.28 1.79 -8.99
N ASP A 37 -22.90 1.62 -7.82
CA ASP A 37 -23.40 2.69 -6.96
C ASP A 37 -22.56 2.77 -5.68
N THR A 38 -21.57 3.65 -5.69
CA THR A 38 -20.65 3.84 -4.56
C THR A 38 -21.36 4.41 -3.32
N VAL A 39 -22.39 5.24 -3.52
CA VAL A 39 -23.17 5.83 -2.42
C VAL A 39 -24.02 4.78 -1.72
N ALA A 40 -24.70 3.92 -2.49
CA ALA A 40 -25.47 2.82 -1.92
C ALA A 40 -24.56 1.85 -1.14
N LEU A 41 -23.38 1.50 -1.68
CA LEU A 41 -22.43 0.64 -0.98
C LEU A 41 -21.87 1.30 0.28
N ALA A 42 -21.57 2.60 0.28
CA ALA A 42 -21.14 3.31 1.48
C ALA A 42 -22.21 3.28 2.59
N LYS A 43 -23.48 3.51 2.25
CA LYS A 43 -24.61 3.40 3.19
C LYS A 43 -24.73 1.99 3.78
N PHE A 44 -24.47 0.95 2.97
CA PHE A 44 -24.43 -0.41 3.49
C PHE A 44 -23.34 -0.60 4.55
N TYR A 45 -22.09 -0.13 4.30
CA TYR A 45 -21.02 -0.22 5.28
C TYR A 45 -21.31 0.58 6.56
N GLN A 46 -21.95 1.75 6.42
CA GLN A 46 -22.39 2.54 7.57
C GLN A 46 -23.44 1.81 8.40
N ALA A 47 -24.47 1.25 7.76
CA ALA A 47 -25.58 0.60 8.44
C ALA A 47 -25.19 -0.77 9.02
N ALA A 48 -24.43 -1.59 8.29
CA ALA A 48 -24.10 -2.95 8.69
C ALA A 48 -22.97 -3.03 9.71
N PHE A 49 -21.99 -2.10 9.63
CA PHE A 49 -20.75 -2.18 10.41
C PHE A 49 -20.46 -0.95 11.28
N GLY A 50 -21.38 0.04 11.30
CA GLY A 50 -21.21 1.26 12.08
C GLY A 50 -20.06 2.16 11.60
N MET A 51 -19.61 1.97 10.35
CA MET A 51 -18.56 2.82 9.78
C MET A 51 -19.09 4.24 9.52
N GLN A 52 -18.20 5.20 9.41
CA GLN A 52 -18.50 6.59 9.09
C GLN A 52 -17.80 6.98 7.79
N GLU A 53 -18.44 7.81 6.96
CA GLU A 53 -17.78 8.45 5.83
C GLU A 53 -16.79 9.50 6.36
N VAL A 54 -15.50 9.27 6.08
CA VAL A 54 -14.41 10.14 6.57
C VAL A 54 -13.85 11.05 5.49
N ASN A 55 -14.06 10.70 4.22
CA ASN A 55 -13.65 11.51 3.08
C ASN A 55 -14.45 11.15 1.83
N ARG A 56 -14.49 12.06 0.86
CA ARG A 56 -15.11 11.87 -0.45
C ARG A 56 -14.31 12.62 -1.51
N LEU A 57 -14.10 12.00 -2.65
CA LEU A 57 -13.44 12.59 -3.81
C LEU A 57 -14.35 12.44 -5.03
N ASP A 58 -14.41 13.47 -5.87
CA ASP A 58 -15.12 13.39 -7.15
C ASP A 58 -14.34 12.49 -8.12
N GLY A 59 -15.04 11.53 -8.72
CA GLY A 59 -14.50 10.56 -9.66
C GLY A 59 -15.39 10.39 -10.89
N GLN A 60 -14.82 9.84 -11.96
CA GLN A 60 -15.62 9.43 -13.13
C GLN A 60 -16.55 8.27 -12.75
N GLY A 61 -17.82 8.40 -13.13
CA GLY A 61 -18.87 7.39 -12.86
C GLY A 61 -19.50 7.50 -11.47
N GLY A 62 -18.93 8.30 -10.54
CA GLY A 62 -19.45 8.51 -9.21
C GLY A 62 -18.34 8.86 -8.21
N PRO A 63 -18.71 9.29 -6.99
CA PRO A 63 -17.72 9.66 -5.97
C PRO A 63 -16.94 8.44 -5.47
N GLU A 64 -15.66 8.65 -5.19
CA GLU A 64 -14.85 7.73 -4.38
C GLU A 64 -15.07 8.07 -2.91
N ILE A 65 -15.53 7.09 -2.11
CA ILE A 65 -15.96 7.30 -0.72
C ILE A 65 -15.06 6.51 0.23
N PHE A 66 -14.52 7.19 1.22
CA PHE A 66 -13.68 6.60 2.26
C PHE A 66 -14.51 6.38 3.52
N VAL A 67 -14.56 5.14 4.00
CA VAL A 67 -15.26 4.79 5.24
C VAL A 67 -14.29 4.17 6.24
N ASN A 68 -14.46 4.53 7.54
CA ASN A 68 -13.64 3.98 8.61
C ASN A 68 -14.49 3.80 9.88
N PHE A 69 -13.99 3.04 10.86
CA PHE A 69 -14.68 2.74 12.10
C PHE A 69 -14.61 3.92 13.08
N GLY A 70 -15.73 4.27 13.72
CA GLY A 70 -15.80 5.28 14.75
C GLY A 70 -17.24 5.57 15.15
N ALA A 71 -17.46 5.96 16.42
CA ALA A 71 -18.79 6.34 16.92
C ALA A 71 -19.31 7.66 16.33
N SER A 72 -18.42 8.49 15.79
CA SER A 72 -18.73 9.71 15.04
C SER A 72 -17.74 9.86 13.87
N VAL A 73 -18.02 10.81 12.98
CA VAL A 73 -17.12 11.14 11.86
C VAL A 73 -15.73 11.57 12.35
N GLU A 74 -15.66 12.37 13.43
CA GLU A 74 -14.42 12.84 14.04
C GLU A 74 -13.63 11.66 14.64
N ALA A 75 -14.30 10.75 15.33
CA ALA A 75 -13.69 9.53 15.88
C ALA A 75 -13.18 8.61 14.77
N ALA A 76 -13.93 8.46 13.68
CA ALA A 76 -13.52 7.66 12.52
C ALA A 76 -12.34 8.27 11.78
N LYS A 77 -12.26 9.60 11.65
CA LYS A 77 -11.10 10.31 11.08
C LYS A 77 -9.85 10.17 11.94
N ALA A 78 -9.99 10.09 13.26
CA ALA A 78 -8.89 9.90 14.21
C ALA A 78 -8.45 8.44 14.31
N ASN A 79 -9.23 7.50 13.80
CA ASN A 79 -8.92 6.07 13.85
C ASN A 79 -7.68 5.77 12.99
N LYS A 80 -6.74 4.99 13.56
CA LYS A 80 -5.48 4.60 12.89
C LYS A 80 -5.61 3.34 12.03
N ALA A 81 -6.79 2.68 12.07
CA ALA A 81 -7.07 1.57 11.16
C ALA A 81 -7.14 2.08 9.71
N GLU A 82 -6.73 1.23 8.79
CA GLU A 82 -6.78 1.55 7.37
C GLU A 82 -8.23 1.61 6.88
N PRO A 83 -8.62 2.65 6.12
CA PRO A 83 -9.99 2.81 5.64
C PRO A 83 -10.31 1.81 4.53
N ILE A 84 -11.59 1.51 4.36
CA ILE A 84 -12.13 0.96 3.12
C ILE A 84 -12.45 2.13 2.19
N VAL A 85 -12.00 2.02 0.94
CA VAL A 85 -12.25 3.01 -0.12
C VAL A 85 -13.16 2.39 -1.15
N ILE A 86 -14.33 2.99 -1.35
CA ILE A 86 -15.34 2.54 -2.30
C ILE A 86 -15.18 3.35 -3.58
N MET A 87 -14.89 2.69 -4.70
CA MET A 87 -14.70 3.34 -5.99
C MET A 87 -15.71 2.83 -7.03
N HIS A 88 -15.97 3.67 -8.03
CA HIS A 88 -16.85 3.27 -9.12
C HIS A 88 -16.27 2.12 -9.96
N ARG A 89 -17.14 1.21 -10.36
CA ARG A 89 -16.91 0.21 -11.41
C ARG A 89 -18.17 0.13 -12.30
N ASP A 90 -17.99 -0.26 -13.54
CA ASP A 90 -19.08 -0.21 -14.55
C ASP A 90 -20.17 -1.25 -14.33
N SER A 91 -19.85 -2.38 -13.65
CA SER A 91 -20.81 -3.47 -13.42
C SER A 91 -20.56 -4.14 -12.07
N ASP A 92 -21.66 -4.56 -11.41
CA ASP A 92 -21.61 -5.38 -10.20
C ASP A 92 -21.56 -6.90 -10.51
N ASP A 93 -21.57 -7.28 -11.78
CA ASP A 93 -21.42 -8.67 -12.22
C ASP A 93 -19.97 -9.17 -12.17
N LEU A 94 -19.00 -8.28 -11.87
CA LEU A 94 -17.60 -8.63 -11.72
C LEU A 94 -17.40 -9.54 -10.50
N LYS A 95 -16.69 -10.64 -10.68
CA LYS A 95 -16.44 -11.64 -9.62
C LYS A 95 -15.37 -11.18 -8.62
N ASP A 96 -14.47 -10.29 -9.04
CA ASP A 96 -13.42 -9.75 -8.17
C ASP A 96 -13.84 -8.39 -7.62
N PRO A 97 -14.29 -8.31 -6.36
CA PRO A 97 -14.76 -7.07 -5.76
C PRO A 97 -13.62 -6.17 -5.30
N ILE A 98 -12.39 -6.68 -5.17
CA ILE A 98 -11.24 -5.90 -4.72
C ILE A 98 -10.50 -5.36 -5.94
N ALA A 99 -10.58 -4.04 -6.14
CA ALA A 99 -9.93 -3.41 -7.28
C ALA A 99 -8.40 -3.43 -7.16
N HIS A 100 -7.84 -3.11 -6.00
CA HIS A 100 -6.42 -3.22 -5.66
C HIS A 100 -6.15 -2.91 -4.18
N ILE A 101 -4.97 -3.33 -3.71
CA ILE A 101 -4.45 -3.00 -2.38
C ILE A 101 -3.53 -1.80 -2.53
N ILE A 102 -3.57 -0.86 -1.58
CA ILE A 102 -2.78 0.37 -1.60
C ILE A 102 -1.74 0.35 -0.49
N PHE A 103 -0.47 0.56 -0.85
CA PHE A 103 0.64 0.65 0.09
C PHE A 103 1.24 2.06 0.13
N ASN A 104 1.48 2.58 1.33
CA ASN A 104 2.37 3.73 1.50
C ASN A 104 3.81 3.24 1.44
N VAL A 105 4.63 3.90 0.65
CA VAL A 105 6.05 3.60 0.52
C VAL A 105 6.88 4.85 0.81
N LYS A 106 8.02 4.69 1.46
CA LYS A 106 8.93 5.81 1.74
C LYS A 106 9.84 6.14 0.55
N ASP A 107 10.21 5.11 -0.21
CA ASP A 107 11.10 5.21 -1.37
C ASP A 107 10.50 4.39 -2.51
N MET A 108 9.96 5.09 -3.51
CA MET A 108 9.35 4.48 -4.68
C MET A 108 10.37 3.68 -5.48
N THR A 109 11.57 4.22 -5.68
CA THR A 109 12.62 3.59 -6.49
C THR A 109 13.08 2.28 -5.86
N ALA A 110 13.39 2.29 -4.56
CA ALA A 110 13.79 1.10 -3.83
C ALA A 110 12.66 0.06 -3.79
N THR A 111 11.40 0.49 -3.61
CA THR A 111 10.24 -0.41 -3.58
C THR A 111 10.02 -1.06 -4.94
N VAL A 112 10.12 -0.31 -6.04
CA VAL A 112 10.02 -0.85 -7.41
C VAL A 112 11.11 -1.89 -7.67
N ALA A 113 12.35 -1.61 -7.24
CA ALA A 113 13.45 -2.56 -7.37
C ALA A 113 13.18 -3.86 -6.59
N ALA A 114 12.69 -3.75 -5.35
CA ALA A 114 12.34 -4.89 -4.51
C ALA A 114 11.21 -5.74 -5.11
N ILE A 115 10.15 -5.11 -5.64
CA ILE A 115 9.05 -5.78 -6.33
C ILE A 115 9.55 -6.58 -7.52
N LYS A 116 10.38 -5.96 -8.38
CA LYS A 116 10.96 -6.64 -9.56
C LYS A 116 11.85 -7.81 -9.13
N ALA A 117 12.68 -7.63 -8.11
CA ALA A 117 13.53 -8.69 -7.57
C ALA A 117 12.74 -9.87 -6.98
N ALA A 118 11.54 -9.60 -6.42
CA ALA A 118 10.63 -10.60 -5.87
C ALA A 118 9.73 -11.28 -6.93
N GLY A 119 9.93 -11.01 -8.24
CA GLY A 119 9.17 -11.63 -9.33
C GLY A 119 7.89 -10.89 -9.72
N GLY A 120 7.62 -9.73 -9.13
CA GLY A 120 6.55 -8.84 -9.56
C GLY A 120 6.98 -7.94 -10.72
N SER A 121 6.06 -7.10 -11.19
CA SER A 121 6.31 -6.16 -12.28
C SER A 121 5.60 -4.81 -12.04
N MET A 122 5.85 -3.84 -12.93
CA MET A 122 5.16 -2.56 -12.91
C MET A 122 4.25 -2.46 -14.14
N ALA A 123 3.04 -1.91 -13.96
CA ALA A 123 2.10 -1.64 -15.05
C ALA A 123 2.46 -0.36 -15.85
N GLY A 124 3.55 0.28 -15.51
CA GLY A 124 4.11 1.49 -16.10
C GLY A 124 5.08 2.17 -15.14
N GLU A 125 5.71 3.26 -15.58
CA GLU A 125 6.59 4.02 -14.69
C GLU A 125 5.79 4.78 -13.62
N PRO A 126 6.32 4.87 -12.37
CA PRO A 126 5.75 5.74 -11.36
C PRO A 126 5.68 7.19 -11.83
N ARG A 127 4.61 7.89 -11.49
CA ARG A 127 4.33 9.25 -11.98
C ARG A 127 3.85 10.17 -10.87
N PRO A 128 4.11 11.49 -10.97
CA PRO A 128 3.51 12.47 -10.08
C PRO A 128 1.98 12.44 -10.16
N PHE A 129 1.34 12.56 -9.00
CA PHE A 129 -0.10 12.70 -8.90
C PHE A 129 -0.47 14.19 -8.81
N ARG A 130 -0.88 14.79 -9.93
CA ARG A 130 -1.19 16.21 -10.04
C ARG A 130 -0.02 17.06 -9.51
N ASN A 131 -0.31 18.20 -8.89
CA ASN A 131 0.69 19.10 -8.26
C ASN A 131 0.77 18.85 -6.73
N SER A 132 0.59 17.61 -6.28
CA SER A 132 0.48 17.29 -4.85
C SER A 132 1.82 16.92 -4.18
N GLY A 133 2.89 16.74 -4.94
CA GLY A 133 4.15 16.16 -4.47
C GLY A 133 4.09 14.64 -4.24
N ILE A 134 2.91 14.04 -4.42
CA ILE A 134 2.72 12.58 -4.30
C ILE A 134 3.19 11.91 -5.59
N VAL A 135 3.87 10.75 -5.45
CA VAL A 135 4.20 9.86 -6.57
C VAL A 135 3.36 8.59 -6.44
N ILE A 136 2.74 8.17 -7.54
CA ILE A 136 1.94 6.93 -7.62
C ILE A 136 2.60 5.96 -8.60
N GLY A 137 2.69 4.69 -8.19
CA GLY A 137 3.08 3.57 -9.04
C GLY A 137 2.01 2.47 -8.99
N ILE A 138 1.82 1.76 -10.09
CA ILE A 138 0.98 0.55 -10.13
C ILE A 138 1.88 -0.65 -10.38
N ALA A 139 1.92 -1.54 -9.40
CA ALA A 139 2.62 -2.81 -9.48
C ALA A 139 1.64 -3.96 -9.76
N ILE A 140 2.20 -5.07 -10.22
CA ILE A 140 1.50 -6.34 -10.44
C ILE A 140 2.27 -7.40 -9.67
N ASP A 141 1.60 -8.14 -8.79
CA ASP A 141 2.21 -9.27 -8.11
C ASP A 141 2.37 -10.51 -9.03
N PRO A 142 3.09 -11.55 -8.64
CA PRO A 142 3.28 -12.75 -9.47
C PRO A 142 1.98 -13.50 -9.83
N ALA A 143 0.88 -13.28 -9.10
CA ALA A 143 -0.45 -13.84 -9.39
C ALA A 143 -1.31 -12.93 -10.29
N GLY A 144 -0.83 -11.72 -10.63
CA GLY A 144 -1.54 -10.77 -11.48
C GLY A 144 -2.39 -9.74 -10.73
N ASN A 145 -2.38 -9.72 -9.39
CA ASN A 145 -3.13 -8.72 -8.63
C ASN A 145 -2.48 -7.34 -8.73
N ARG A 146 -3.32 -6.31 -8.78
CA ARG A 146 -2.86 -4.92 -8.84
C ARG A 146 -2.57 -4.38 -7.44
N LEU A 147 -1.44 -3.69 -7.31
CA LEU A 147 -1.01 -3.01 -6.09
C LEU A 147 -0.77 -1.54 -6.45
N GLU A 148 -1.35 -0.61 -5.70
CA GLU A 148 -1.04 0.81 -5.84
C GLU A 148 -0.01 1.20 -4.79
N LEU A 149 1.03 1.90 -5.21
CA LEU A 149 2.10 2.40 -4.36
C LEU A 149 1.96 3.91 -4.26
N ILE A 150 1.99 4.45 -3.05
CA ILE A 150 1.89 5.89 -2.80
C ILE A 150 3.10 6.34 -2.00
N GLN A 151 3.93 7.18 -2.61
CA GLN A 151 4.99 7.91 -1.90
C GLN A 151 4.53 9.35 -1.69
N ARG A 152 4.53 9.79 -0.43
CA ARG A 152 4.26 11.18 -0.04
C ARG A 152 5.57 11.95 0.16
N PRO A 153 5.53 13.30 0.06
CA PRO A 153 6.68 14.16 0.37
C PRO A 153 7.23 13.93 1.76
#